data_bc66af2d210a67f313756ddd30166692
#
_entry.id   bc66af2d210a67f313756ddd30166692
#
_cell.length_a   1.000
_cell.length_b   1.000
_cell.length_c   1.000
_cell.angle_alpha   90.00
_cell.angle_beta   90.00
_cell.angle_gamma   90.00
#
_symmetry.space_group_name_H-M   'P 1'
#
loop_
_entity.id
_entity.type
_entity.pdbx_description
1 polymer ?
#
loop_
_entity_poly.entity_id
_entity_poly.type
_entity_poly.pdbx_seq_one_letter_code
_entity_poly.pdbx_strand_id
1 'polypeptide(L)'
;MNIFKNLCIGIGVLCLASCASRTPVAQEMELTQYVHPNIGTVHSRWFFYTPAAVPFGMAKLGASTNGTYGNEQGWEAVGYDETHTSIDGFPCMHEFQIGGILLMPTVGTVKNIPGKLETPDEGYRSRFDKKDEYATPGYYSVLLKDYQVKVELTATERVGFQRYTFPKSDSSHVIMDIGNKLGESGNVRDAYIKQVDESTIEGYVVTEPEYVKKYQAGATVPMYFYAKLSQSPNSVNVLFRGKDLMEKTEIKGAGAMMVLNYDTSKDQVIDLKIGLSYTSIENAKLNLEKEAENLSFDEAKALAKEKWNDALNRIVVSGGTEESRIKFYTGLYHALLGRGLASDVNGAYPKNDGSIGQIKLKQDGTPEYNHYNTDAIWGGYWNLTNLWAIAYPEYYNDWVQSQVIMYKDGKLPKLAY
;
A
#
# COMPACT_ATOMS: atom_id res chain seq x y z
N MET A 1 46.05 13.49 87.37
CA MET A 1 45.94 12.06 87.13
C MET A 1 44.62 11.89 86.34
N ASN A 2 44.77 11.74 85.07
CA ASN A 2 43.73 11.96 84.04
C ASN A 2 42.92 10.72 83.77
N ILE A 3 41.60 10.87 83.63
CA ILE A 3 40.73 9.89 83.03
C ILE A 3 39.89 10.60 81.95
N PHE A 4 40.23 10.36 80.72
CA PHE A 4 39.43 10.77 79.58
C PHE A 4 38.29 9.77 79.35
N LYS A 5 37.08 10.27 79.31
CA LYS A 5 35.90 9.54 78.85
C LYS A 5 35.67 9.81 77.38
N ASN A 6 35.75 8.77 76.58
CA ASN A 6 35.34 8.79 75.17
C ASN A 6 33.81 8.71 75.03
N LEU A 7 33.24 9.76 74.41
CA LEU A 7 31.84 9.80 74.01
C LEU A 7 31.72 9.40 72.54
N CYS A 8 31.20 8.20 72.28
CA CYS A 8 30.90 7.77 70.90
C CYS A 8 29.54 8.33 70.48
N ILE A 9 29.54 9.25 69.53
CA ILE A 9 28.31 9.74 68.87
C ILE A 9 28.04 8.79 67.67
N GLY A 10 26.98 7.98 67.80
CA GLY A 10 26.48 7.15 66.70
C GLY A 10 25.65 8.00 65.72
N ILE A 11 26.14 8.18 64.49
CA ILE A 11 25.37 8.78 63.39
C ILE A 11 24.54 7.66 62.75
N GLY A 12 23.25 7.67 63.02
CA GLY A 12 22.30 6.82 62.32
C GLY A 12 22.02 7.36 60.93
N VAL A 13 22.49 6.65 59.90
CA VAL A 13 22.15 6.90 58.48
C VAL A 13 20.76 6.30 58.24
N LEU A 14 19.74 7.15 58.14
CA LEU A 14 18.43 6.77 57.63
C LEU A 14 18.55 6.59 56.12
N CYS A 15 18.61 5.36 55.64
CA CYS A 15 18.36 5.03 54.24
C CYS A 15 16.89 5.20 53.92
N LEU A 16 16.51 6.34 53.35
CA LEU A 16 15.24 6.49 52.67
C LEU A 16 15.25 5.62 51.43
N ALA A 17 14.70 4.41 51.48
CA ALA A 17 14.38 3.61 50.34
C ALA A 17 13.25 4.31 49.56
N SER A 18 13.63 5.09 48.55
CA SER A 18 12.71 5.61 47.56
C SER A 18 12.17 4.42 46.74
N CYS A 19 10.99 3.93 47.12
CA CYS A 19 10.20 3.10 46.25
C CYS A 19 9.78 3.95 45.03
N ALA A 20 10.61 4.02 44.02
CA ALA A 20 10.18 4.43 42.69
C ALA A 20 9.17 3.38 42.24
N SER A 21 7.87 3.70 42.37
CA SER A 21 6.83 2.95 41.72
C SER A 21 7.10 2.96 40.21
N ARG A 22 7.72 1.89 39.69
CA ARG A 22 7.72 1.65 38.24
C ARG A 22 6.27 1.58 37.84
N THR A 23 5.78 2.60 37.15
CA THR A 23 4.53 2.52 36.40
C THR A 23 4.62 1.23 35.57
N PRO A 24 3.68 0.28 35.70
CA PRO A 24 3.71 -0.89 34.86
C PRO A 24 3.74 -0.41 33.43
N VAL A 25 4.76 -0.78 32.66
CA VAL A 25 4.74 -0.65 31.20
C VAL A 25 3.50 -1.42 30.79
N ALA A 26 2.48 -0.73 30.28
CA ALA A 26 1.29 -1.37 29.79
C ALA A 26 1.75 -2.45 28.80
N GLN A 27 1.41 -3.71 29.08
CA GLN A 27 1.76 -4.81 28.20
C GLN A 27 1.07 -4.51 26.87
N GLU A 28 1.87 -4.33 25.83
CA GLU A 28 1.37 -4.06 24.49
C GLU A 28 0.48 -5.23 24.04
N MET A 29 -0.74 -4.92 23.66
CA MET A 29 -1.72 -5.95 23.28
C MET A 29 -1.62 -6.22 21.78
N GLU A 30 -1.73 -7.47 21.39
CA GLU A 30 -1.84 -7.88 19.99
C GLU A 30 -3.25 -7.54 19.49
N LEU A 31 -3.47 -6.28 19.04
CA LEU A 31 -4.79 -5.77 18.65
C LEU A 31 -5.14 -6.06 17.19
N THR A 32 -4.15 -6.37 16.35
CA THR A 32 -4.37 -6.74 14.94
C THR A 32 -5.27 -7.99 14.81
N GLN A 33 -5.33 -8.86 15.81
CA GLN A 33 -6.22 -10.02 15.85
C GLN A 33 -7.72 -9.68 15.81
N TYR A 34 -8.09 -8.46 16.20
CA TYR A 34 -9.49 -7.99 16.19
C TYR A 34 -9.85 -7.27 14.87
N VAL A 35 -8.92 -7.13 13.94
CA VAL A 35 -9.16 -6.45 12.67
C VAL A 35 -9.51 -7.45 11.58
N HIS A 36 -10.67 -7.28 10.98
CA HIS A 36 -11.14 -8.07 9.85
C HIS A 36 -11.28 -7.16 8.61
N PRO A 37 -10.25 -7.07 7.75
CA PRO A 37 -10.25 -6.14 6.62
C PRO A 37 -11.41 -6.32 5.64
N ASN A 38 -12.00 -7.52 5.58
CA ASN A 38 -13.13 -7.83 4.69
C ASN A 38 -14.47 -7.23 5.16
N ILE A 39 -14.58 -6.79 6.43
CA ILE A 39 -15.83 -6.17 6.90
C ILE A 39 -16.07 -4.86 6.13
N GLY A 40 -17.23 -4.76 5.48
CA GLY A 40 -17.64 -3.60 4.71
C GLY A 40 -17.32 -3.67 3.22
N THR A 41 -16.81 -4.80 2.70
CA THR A 41 -16.42 -4.95 1.29
C THR A 41 -17.52 -5.56 0.39
N VAL A 42 -18.64 -5.98 0.95
CA VAL A 42 -19.80 -6.44 0.15
C VAL A 42 -20.48 -5.25 -0.50
N HIS A 43 -20.46 -5.18 -1.82
CA HIS A 43 -21.01 -4.07 -2.61
C HIS A 43 -20.58 -2.69 -2.09
N SER A 44 -19.33 -2.62 -1.63
CA SER A 44 -18.83 -1.45 -0.96
C SER A 44 -18.39 -0.37 -1.95
N ARG A 45 -18.84 0.85 -1.67
CA ARG A 45 -18.46 2.05 -2.40
C ARG A 45 -17.33 2.84 -1.73
N TRP A 46 -17.14 2.66 -0.42
CA TRP A 46 -16.37 3.60 0.38
C TRP A 46 -15.18 2.99 1.13
N PHE A 47 -15.12 1.67 1.23
CA PHE A 47 -14.05 1.01 1.96
C PHE A 47 -12.95 0.54 1.03
N PHE A 48 -11.72 0.94 1.32
CA PHE A 48 -10.54 0.45 0.60
C PHE A 48 -10.19 -0.94 1.09
N TYR A 49 -10.09 -1.88 0.17
CA TYR A 49 -9.59 -3.22 0.45
C TYR A 49 -8.11 -3.30 0.06
N THR A 50 -7.27 -2.77 0.93
CA THR A 50 -5.83 -2.79 0.77
C THR A 50 -5.17 -3.33 2.04
N PRO A 51 -5.42 -4.61 2.38
CA PRO A 51 -4.94 -5.19 3.64
C PRO A 51 -3.41 -5.18 3.75
N ALA A 52 -2.70 -5.31 2.62
CA ALA A 52 -1.25 -5.25 2.56
C ALA A 52 -0.76 -3.79 2.41
N ALA A 53 -1.06 -2.96 3.39
CA ALA A 53 -0.60 -1.58 3.53
C ALA A 53 -0.20 -1.33 4.99
N VAL A 54 0.63 -0.33 5.25
CA VAL A 54 0.87 0.20 6.60
C VAL A 54 -0.06 1.40 6.86
N PRO A 55 -0.25 1.83 8.14
CA PRO A 55 -1.05 3.02 8.43
C PRO A 55 -0.59 4.21 7.58
N PHE A 56 -1.54 4.85 6.90
CA PHE A 56 -1.33 6.04 6.05
C PHE A 56 -0.29 5.88 4.93
N GLY A 57 0.14 4.66 4.58
CA GLY A 57 1.15 4.42 3.55
C GLY A 57 0.74 4.84 2.14
N MET A 58 1.73 5.09 1.27
CA MET A 58 1.56 5.26 -0.17
C MET A 58 1.31 3.92 -0.87
N ALA A 59 2.09 2.89 -0.47
CA ALA A 59 1.93 1.54 -0.98
C ALA A 59 0.67 0.91 -0.38
N LYS A 60 -0.30 0.61 -1.25
CA LYS A 60 -1.60 0.05 -0.89
C LYS A 60 -1.91 -1.13 -1.79
N LEU A 61 -1.63 -2.33 -1.28
CA LEU A 61 -1.78 -3.57 -2.03
C LEU A 61 -2.97 -4.39 -1.54
N GLY A 62 -3.64 -5.03 -2.47
CA GLY A 62 -4.75 -5.93 -2.21
C GLY A 62 -5.15 -6.63 -3.51
N ALA A 63 -6.17 -7.49 -3.44
CA ALA A 63 -6.74 -8.09 -4.64
C ALA A 63 -7.67 -7.11 -5.36
N SER A 64 -7.64 -7.12 -6.68
CA SER A 64 -8.68 -6.55 -7.54
C SER A 64 -9.55 -7.68 -8.08
N THR A 65 -10.85 -7.56 -7.89
CA THR A 65 -11.83 -8.55 -8.39
C THR A 65 -12.67 -8.00 -9.53
N ASN A 66 -12.84 -6.67 -9.59
CA ASN A 66 -13.50 -5.99 -10.68
C ASN A 66 -12.98 -4.56 -10.80
N GLY A 67 -11.86 -4.38 -11.48
CA GLY A 67 -11.26 -3.08 -11.73
C GLY A 67 -12.07 -2.17 -12.66
N THR A 68 -13.20 -2.63 -13.17
CA THR A 68 -14.03 -1.85 -14.09
C THR A 68 -14.95 -0.93 -13.33
N TYR A 69 -14.77 0.38 -13.51
CA TYR A 69 -15.70 1.39 -13.02
C TYR A 69 -17.09 1.22 -13.61
N GLY A 70 -18.11 1.42 -12.77
CA GLY A 70 -19.50 1.44 -13.23
C GLY A 70 -20.10 0.03 -13.34
N ASN A 71 -19.84 -0.83 -12.37
CA ASN A 71 -20.65 -2.02 -12.19
C ASN A 71 -22.12 -1.63 -11.96
N GLU A 72 -23.03 -2.61 -11.96
CA GLU A 72 -24.48 -2.38 -11.78
C GLU A 72 -24.81 -1.66 -10.46
N GLN A 73 -23.97 -1.80 -9.45
CA GLN A 73 -24.11 -1.14 -8.14
C GLN A 73 -23.58 0.30 -8.11
N GLY A 74 -22.97 0.78 -9.20
CA GLY A 74 -22.37 2.10 -9.31
C GLY A 74 -20.84 2.05 -9.13
N TRP A 75 -20.28 2.71 -8.16
CA TRP A 75 -18.83 2.88 -8.06
C TRP A 75 -18.22 1.86 -7.11
N GLU A 76 -17.21 1.17 -7.57
CA GLU A 76 -16.33 0.38 -6.73
C GLU A 76 -14.98 1.10 -6.60
N ALA A 77 -14.86 1.90 -5.56
CA ALA A 77 -13.65 2.69 -5.33
C ALA A 77 -12.39 1.83 -5.18
N VAL A 78 -12.55 0.57 -4.81
CA VAL A 78 -11.45 -0.32 -4.44
C VAL A 78 -11.25 -1.53 -5.32
N GLY A 79 -12.09 -1.70 -6.35
CA GLY A 79 -11.96 -2.85 -7.27
C GLY A 79 -12.10 -4.23 -6.62
N TYR A 80 -12.52 -4.34 -5.36
CA TYR A 80 -12.73 -5.60 -4.65
C TYR A 80 -14.15 -5.66 -4.08
N ASP A 81 -14.80 -6.81 -4.27
CA ASP A 81 -16.07 -7.14 -3.64
C ASP A 81 -16.01 -8.55 -3.06
N GLU A 82 -16.43 -8.70 -1.81
CA GLU A 82 -16.45 -9.97 -1.08
C GLU A 82 -17.29 -11.05 -1.78
N THR A 83 -18.28 -10.66 -2.59
CA THR A 83 -19.13 -11.59 -3.34
C THR A 83 -18.51 -12.11 -4.62
N HIS A 84 -17.44 -11.49 -5.10
CA HIS A 84 -16.77 -11.92 -6.32
C HIS A 84 -15.94 -13.18 -6.13
N THR A 85 -15.81 -13.96 -7.20
CA THR A 85 -15.18 -15.30 -7.20
C THR A 85 -13.92 -15.40 -8.04
N SER A 86 -13.47 -14.30 -8.65
CA SER A 86 -12.23 -14.27 -9.43
C SER A 86 -11.49 -12.95 -9.27
N ILE A 87 -10.16 -13.02 -9.30
CA ILE A 87 -9.21 -11.90 -9.15
C ILE A 87 -8.62 -11.61 -10.51
N ASP A 88 -8.55 -10.33 -10.89
CA ASP A 88 -7.89 -9.86 -12.13
C ASP A 88 -6.47 -9.31 -11.92
N GLY A 89 -6.02 -9.18 -10.68
CA GLY A 89 -4.64 -8.85 -10.35
C GLY A 89 -4.48 -8.18 -8.99
N PHE A 90 -3.25 -7.71 -8.75
CA PHE A 90 -2.81 -7.14 -7.49
C PHE A 90 -2.16 -5.79 -7.73
N PRO A 91 -2.92 -4.68 -7.63
CA PRO A 91 -2.38 -3.32 -7.78
C PRO A 91 -1.47 -2.96 -6.60
N CYS A 92 -0.49 -2.09 -6.86
CA CYS A 92 0.45 -1.58 -5.83
C CYS A 92 0.00 -0.25 -5.22
N MET A 93 -0.76 0.55 -5.99
CA MET A 93 -1.38 1.79 -5.55
C MET A 93 -2.88 1.68 -5.77
N HIS A 94 -3.65 1.67 -4.69
CA HIS A 94 -5.09 1.50 -4.79
C HIS A 94 -5.81 2.23 -3.65
N GLU A 95 -6.34 3.38 -3.95
CA GLU A 95 -7.27 4.12 -3.07
C GLU A 95 -8.29 4.88 -3.92
N PHE A 96 -9.17 5.65 -3.29
CA PHE A 96 -10.19 6.39 -4.01
C PHE A 96 -9.59 7.26 -5.13
N GLN A 97 -9.98 7.00 -6.36
CA GLN A 97 -9.50 7.64 -7.58
C GLN A 97 -8.03 7.39 -7.97
N ILE A 98 -7.33 6.59 -7.20
CA ILE A 98 -5.95 6.20 -7.49
C ILE A 98 -5.93 4.69 -7.66
N GLY A 99 -5.43 4.22 -8.80
CA GLY A 99 -5.29 2.80 -9.05
C GLY A 99 -4.33 2.56 -10.21
N GLY A 100 -3.29 1.77 -9.96
CA GLY A 100 -2.30 1.48 -10.98
C GLY A 100 -1.26 0.45 -10.56
N ILE A 101 -0.43 0.09 -11.53
CA ILE A 101 0.69 -0.85 -11.37
C ILE A 101 0.15 -2.21 -10.92
N LEU A 102 -0.71 -2.80 -11.77
CA LEU A 102 -1.33 -4.09 -11.52
C LEU A 102 -0.40 -5.22 -12.00
N LEU A 103 -0.22 -6.22 -11.13
CA LEU A 103 0.52 -7.43 -11.43
C LEU A 103 -0.39 -8.65 -11.31
N MET A 104 -0.17 -9.65 -12.17
CA MET A 104 -0.89 -10.93 -12.12
C MET A 104 0.03 -12.09 -12.45
N PRO A 105 0.29 -13.01 -11.51
CA PRO A 105 1.03 -14.24 -11.80
C PRO A 105 0.12 -15.26 -12.49
N THR A 106 0.63 -15.91 -13.55
CA THR A 106 -0.10 -16.90 -14.35
C THR A 106 0.78 -18.08 -14.73
N VAL A 107 0.17 -19.19 -15.16
CA VAL A 107 0.86 -20.39 -15.64
C VAL A 107 0.21 -20.85 -16.95
N GLY A 108 1.02 -21.31 -17.89
CA GLY A 108 0.57 -21.81 -19.20
C GLY A 108 0.47 -20.69 -20.25
N THR A 109 -0.49 -20.78 -21.15
CA THR A 109 -0.65 -19.80 -22.23
C THR A 109 -0.95 -18.40 -21.72
N VAL A 110 -0.14 -17.42 -22.10
CA VAL A 110 -0.34 -16.01 -21.77
C VAL A 110 -1.62 -15.48 -22.43
N LYS A 111 -2.50 -14.90 -21.62
CA LYS A 111 -3.66 -14.16 -22.09
C LYS A 111 -3.39 -12.67 -22.01
N ASN A 112 -3.88 -11.90 -22.95
CA ASN A 112 -3.53 -10.49 -23.17
C ASN A 112 -4.63 -9.50 -22.76
N ILE A 113 -5.68 -9.98 -22.07
CA ILE A 113 -6.75 -9.19 -21.47
C ILE A 113 -7.11 -9.74 -20.09
N PRO A 114 -7.67 -8.95 -19.18
CA PRO A 114 -8.05 -9.42 -17.84
C PRO A 114 -9.23 -10.42 -17.83
N GLY A 115 -10.09 -10.40 -18.85
CA GLY A 115 -11.36 -11.12 -18.82
C GLY A 115 -12.42 -10.40 -17.98
N LYS A 116 -13.61 -11.03 -17.82
CA LYS A 116 -14.73 -10.50 -17.05
C LYS A 116 -15.10 -11.44 -15.91
N LEU A 117 -15.83 -10.94 -14.92
CA LEU A 117 -16.34 -11.76 -13.82
C LEU A 117 -17.19 -12.93 -14.31
N GLU A 118 -18.04 -12.69 -15.31
CA GLU A 118 -18.97 -13.67 -15.88
C GLU A 118 -18.25 -14.69 -16.79
N THR A 119 -17.14 -14.28 -17.40
CA THR A 119 -16.36 -15.08 -18.35
C THR A 119 -14.87 -15.05 -18.01
N PRO A 120 -14.46 -15.56 -16.82
CA PRO A 120 -13.06 -15.47 -16.39
C PRO A 120 -12.08 -16.19 -17.32
N ASP A 121 -12.52 -17.23 -18.02
CA ASP A 121 -11.71 -18.02 -18.95
C ASP A 121 -11.29 -17.24 -20.20
N GLU A 122 -11.93 -16.12 -20.52
CA GLU A 122 -11.56 -15.28 -21.67
C GLU A 122 -10.29 -14.43 -21.41
N GLY A 123 -9.85 -14.28 -20.16
CA GLY A 123 -8.71 -13.47 -19.79
C GLY A 123 -7.74 -14.15 -18.84
N TYR A 124 -6.78 -13.36 -18.31
CA TYR A 124 -5.77 -13.84 -17.38
C TYR A 124 -6.26 -13.87 -15.92
N ARG A 125 -7.46 -13.40 -15.58
CA ARG A 125 -7.98 -13.49 -14.21
C ARG A 125 -8.10 -14.94 -13.75
N SER A 126 -8.05 -15.16 -12.46
CA SER A 126 -8.14 -16.47 -11.85
C SER A 126 -9.26 -16.55 -10.82
N ARG A 127 -9.95 -17.67 -10.81
CA ARG A 127 -10.88 -18.03 -9.72
C ARG A 127 -10.10 -18.23 -8.42
N PHE A 128 -10.77 -18.00 -7.31
CA PHE A 128 -10.26 -18.30 -5.97
C PHE A 128 -11.40 -18.72 -5.04
N ASP A 129 -11.07 -19.39 -3.93
CA ASP A 129 -12.02 -19.72 -2.88
C ASP A 129 -11.77 -18.82 -1.66
N LYS A 130 -12.82 -18.32 -1.03
CA LYS A 130 -12.73 -17.49 0.18
C LYS A 130 -12.01 -18.18 1.35
N LYS A 131 -12.09 -19.50 1.44
CA LYS A 131 -11.34 -20.27 2.46
C LYS A 131 -9.82 -20.25 2.27
N ASP A 132 -9.35 -19.96 1.05
CA ASP A 132 -7.94 -19.89 0.67
C ASP A 132 -7.46 -18.43 0.58
N GLU A 133 -8.31 -17.47 0.97
CA GLU A 133 -8.02 -16.06 1.10
C GLU A 133 -7.79 -15.69 2.57
N TYR A 134 -6.74 -14.96 2.85
CA TYR A 134 -6.42 -14.50 4.19
C TYR A 134 -5.98 -13.04 4.17
N ALA A 135 -6.61 -12.21 4.99
CA ALA A 135 -6.31 -10.79 5.13
C ALA A 135 -6.17 -10.40 6.60
N THR A 136 -5.13 -9.66 6.91
CA THR A 136 -4.91 -9.04 8.21
C THR A 136 -4.18 -7.70 8.00
N PRO A 137 -4.20 -6.75 8.94
CA PRO A 137 -3.45 -5.50 8.77
C PRO A 137 -1.99 -5.73 8.43
N GLY A 138 -1.55 -5.18 7.31
CA GLY A 138 -0.18 -5.31 6.81
C GLY A 138 0.11 -6.56 5.96
N TYR A 139 -0.88 -7.45 5.75
CA TYR A 139 -0.64 -8.65 4.97
C TYR A 139 -1.90 -9.19 4.30
N TYR A 140 -1.71 -9.72 3.10
CA TYR A 140 -2.73 -10.43 2.32
C TYR A 140 -2.16 -11.69 1.69
N SER A 141 -2.96 -12.76 1.59
CA SER A 141 -2.61 -13.92 0.76
C SER A 141 -3.84 -14.60 0.17
N VAL A 142 -3.64 -15.24 -0.99
CA VAL A 142 -4.68 -16.01 -1.68
C VAL A 142 -4.07 -17.08 -2.57
N LEU A 143 -4.80 -18.18 -2.80
CA LEU A 143 -4.47 -19.16 -3.82
C LEU A 143 -5.27 -18.90 -5.10
N LEU A 144 -4.59 -18.60 -6.19
CA LEU A 144 -5.17 -18.50 -7.52
C LEU A 144 -5.42 -19.90 -8.08
N LYS A 145 -6.70 -20.35 -8.10
CA LYS A 145 -7.07 -21.74 -8.41
C LYS A 145 -6.73 -22.17 -9.83
N ASP A 146 -6.93 -21.27 -10.81
CA ASP A 146 -6.75 -21.64 -12.23
C ASP A 146 -5.26 -21.81 -12.57
N TYR A 147 -4.37 -21.20 -11.79
CA TYR A 147 -2.92 -21.26 -11.97
C TYR A 147 -2.17 -22.02 -10.88
N GLN A 148 -2.84 -22.37 -9.78
CA GLN A 148 -2.22 -22.98 -8.58
C GLN A 148 -1.05 -22.14 -8.04
N VAL A 149 -1.16 -20.81 -8.13
CA VAL A 149 -0.16 -19.87 -7.62
C VAL A 149 -0.65 -19.29 -6.30
N LYS A 150 0.16 -19.41 -5.25
CA LYS A 150 -0.06 -18.67 -4.01
C LYS A 150 0.52 -17.28 -4.16
N VAL A 151 -0.29 -16.27 -3.88
CA VAL A 151 0.11 -14.86 -3.84
C VAL A 151 0.15 -14.41 -2.39
N GLU A 152 1.21 -13.68 -2.03
CA GLU A 152 1.37 -13.04 -0.72
C GLU A 152 1.81 -11.59 -0.92
N LEU A 153 1.20 -10.67 -0.18
CA LEU A 153 1.42 -9.23 -0.29
C LEU A 153 1.73 -8.62 1.07
N THR A 154 2.64 -7.66 1.12
CA THR A 154 2.90 -6.77 2.26
C THR A 154 3.48 -5.45 1.77
N ALA A 155 3.70 -4.47 2.67
CA ALA A 155 4.24 -3.17 2.28
C ALA A 155 5.02 -2.48 3.41
N THR A 156 5.93 -1.57 3.03
CA THR A 156 6.36 -0.43 3.84
C THR A 156 5.54 0.82 3.46
N GLU A 157 5.97 2.01 3.85
CA GLU A 157 5.23 3.23 3.50
C GLU A 157 5.16 3.48 1.99
N ARG A 158 6.25 3.25 1.26
CA ARG A 158 6.39 3.57 -0.17
C ARG A 158 6.79 2.38 -1.04
N VAL A 159 6.93 1.20 -0.44
CA VAL A 159 7.37 0.00 -1.19
C VAL A 159 6.38 -1.13 -1.01
N GLY A 160 5.85 -1.63 -2.12
CA GLY A 160 5.05 -2.84 -2.17
C GLY A 160 5.94 -4.08 -2.28
N PHE A 161 5.56 -5.14 -1.58
CA PHE A 161 6.20 -6.45 -1.67
C PHE A 161 5.16 -7.46 -2.15
N GLN A 162 5.50 -8.19 -3.20
CA GLN A 162 4.68 -9.28 -3.73
C GLN A 162 5.53 -10.54 -3.81
N ARG A 163 5.02 -11.64 -3.25
CA ARG A 163 5.62 -12.98 -3.34
C ARG A 163 4.67 -13.91 -4.06
N TYR A 164 5.19 -14.60 -5.05
CA TYR A 164 4.45 -15.61 -5.80
C TYR A 164 5.11 -16.97 -5.63
N THR A 165 4.34 -17.94 -5.13
CA THR A 165 4.78 -19.34 -5.10
C THR A 165 4.06 -20.09 -6.21
N PHE A 166 4.80 -20.39 -7.27
CA PHE A 166 4.32 -21.10 -8.44
C PHE A 166 4.32 -22.62 -8.25
N PRO A 167 3.47 -23.37 -8.96
CA PRO A 167 3.69 -24.78 -9.17
C PRO A 167 4.96 -25.00 -10.01
N LYS A 168 5.45 -26.24 -10.08
CA LYS A 168 6.53 -26.58 -11.01
C LYS A 168 6.03 -26.46 -12.45
N SER A 169 6.61 -25.57 -13.23
CA SER A 169 6.23 -25.31 -14.62
C SER A 169 7.40 -24.69 -15.39
N ASP A 170 7.52 -25.00 -16.66
CA ASP A 170 8.40 -24.32 -17.62
C ASP A 170 7.74 -23.10 -18.27
N SER A 171 6.50 -22.81 -17.91
CA SER A 171 5.67 -21.74 -18.50
C SER A 171 4.95 -20.94 -17.39
N SER A 172 5.72 -20.30 -16.51
CA SER A 172 5.23 -19.40 -15.46
C SER A 172 5.46 -17.95 -15.87
N HIS A 173 4.52 -17.06 -15.54
CA HIS A 173 4.58 -15.67 -15.97
C HIS A 173 4.17 -14.72 -14.86
N VAL A 174 4.77 -13.52 -14.85
CA VAL A 174 4.25 -12.35 -14.14
C VAL A 174 3.84 -11.31 -15.17
N ILE A 175 2.54 -11.06 -15.28
CA ILE A 175 1.98 -10.03 -16.14
C ILE A 175 1.98 -8.71 -15.36
N MET A 176 2.60 -7.68 -15.89
CA MET A 176 2.50 -6.30 -15.40
C MET A 176 1.58 -5.53 -16.35
N ASP A 177 0.28 -5.44 -16.01
CA ASP A 177 -0.71 -4.71 -16.81
C ASP A 177 -0.90 -3.30 -16.25
N ILE A 178 0.00 -2.39 -16.63
CA ILE A 178 -0.09 -0.98 -16.23
C ILE A 178 -1.09 -0.19 -17.06
N GLY A 179 -1.59 -0.77 -18.14
CA GLY A 179 -2.61 -0.16 -19.00
C GLY A 179 -4.04 -0.40 -18.54
N ASN A 180 -4.25 -1.16 -17.44
CA ASN A 180 -5.58 -1.49 -16.97
C ASN A 180 -6.23 -0.35 -16.19
N LYS A 181 -7.53 -0.12 -16.45
CA LYS A 181 -8.37 0.74 -15.64
C LYS A 181 -8.70 0.02 -14.33
N LEU A 182 -8.44 0.66 -13.20
CA LEU A 182 -8.76 0.14 -11.86
C LEU A 182 -9.77 1.05 -11.17
N GLY A 183 -10.98 0.53 -10.90
CA GLY A 183 -12.01 1.25 -10.17
C GLY A 183 -12.25 2.68 -10.71
N GLU A 184 -12.25 3.66 -9.84
CA GLU A 184 -12.43 5.08 -10.17
C GLU A 184 -11.15 5.80 -10.65
N SER A 185 -10.02 5.10 -10.79
CA SER A 185 -8.78 5.71 -11.33
C SER A 185 -8.95 6.22 -12.75
N GLY A 186 -10.00 5.79 -13.44
CA GLY A 186 -10.34 6.24 -14.78
C GLY A 186 -9.45 5.67 -15.87
N ASN A 187 -9.52 6.26 -17.05
CA ASN A 187 -8.78 5.80 -18.21
C ASN A 187 -7.28 6.04 -18.05
N VAL A 188 -6.48 5.11 -18.53
CA VAL A 188 -5.03 5.31 -18.69
C VAL A 188 -4.80 6.24 -19.89
N ARG A 189 -4.14 7.36 -19.64
CA ARG A 189 -3.80 8.39 -20.65
C ARG A 189 -2.46 8.11 -21.30
N ASP A 190 -1.49 7.69 -20.49
CA ASP A 190 -0.14 7.30 -20.93
C ASP A 190 0.41 6.27 -19.95
N ALA A 191 1.28 5.40 -20.44
CA ALA A 191 1.98 4.41 -19.64
C ALA A 191 3.32 4.10 -20.29
N TYR A 192 4.31 3.74 -19.48
CA TYR A 192 5.63 3.31 -19.92
C TYR A 192 6.15 2.23 -19.00
N ILE A 193 6.69 1.18 -19.56
CA ILE A 193 7.35 0.10 -18.83
C ILE A 193 8.58 -0.36 -19.58
N LYS A 194 9.67 -0.60 -18.85
CA LYS A 194 10.96 -1.01 -19.38
C LYS A 194 11.67 -1.96 -18.43
N GLN A 195 12.26 -3.01 -18.98
CA GLN A 195 13.30 -3.77 -18.31
C GLN A 195 14.63 -3.02 -18.44
N VAL A 196 15.22 -2.61 -17.31
CA VAL A 196 16.46 -1.82 -17.25
C VAL A 196 17.68 -2.73 -17.29
N ASP A 197 17.62 -3.81 -16.50
CA ASP A 197 18.62 -4.86 -16.42
C ASP A 197 17.93 -6.22 -16.18
N GLU A 198 18.70 -7.29 -15.97
CA GLU A 198 18.17 -8.65 -15.81
C GLU A 198 17.12 -8.80 -14.70
N SER A 199 17.16 -7.96 -13.65
CA SER A 199 16.30 -8.05 -12.46
C SER A 199 15.57 -6.76 -12.12
N THR A 200 15.58 -5.77 -13.02
CA THR A 200 15.01 -4.43 -12.73
C THR A 200 14.02 -4.02 -13.80
N ILE A 201 12.82 -3.64 -13.36
CA ILE A 201 11.77 -3.07 -14.21
C ILE A 201 11.43 -1.68 -13.67
N GLU A 202 11.25 -0.71 -14.55
CA GLU A 202 10.80 0.62 -14.20
C GLU A 202 9.67 1.10 -15.10
N GLY A 203 8.94 2.11 -14.66
CA GLY A 203 7.90 2.69 -15.50
C GLY A 203 6.99 3.65 -14.77
N TYR A 204 5.94 4.02 -15.48
CA TYR A 204 4.88 4.87 -14.95
C TYR A 204 3.55 4.59 -15.64
N VAL A 205 2.49 4.98 -14.97
CA VAL A 205 1.14 5.08 -15.52
C VAL A 205 0.53 6.41 -15.15
N VAL A 206 -0.17 7.04 -16.09
CA VAL A 206 -0.91 8.29 -15.89
C VAL A 206 -2.38 8.01 -16.10
N THR A 207 -3.19 8.18 -15.07
CA THR A 207 -4.64 7.96 -15.11
C THR A 207 -5.41 9.27 -15.11
N GLU A 208 -6.66 9.22 -15.57
CA GLU A 208 -7.60 10.35 -15.58
C GLU A 208 -8.81 9.98 -14.71
N PRO A 209 -8.78 10.29 -13.40
CA PRO A 209 -9.82 9.89 -12.47
C PRO A 209 -11.21 10.36 -12.88
N GLU A 210 -12.19 9.46 -12.87
CA GLU A 210 -13.54 9.71 -13.39
C GLU A 210 -14.28 10.81 -12.60
N TYR A 211 -14.08 10.84 -11.29
CA TYR A 211 -14.73 11.86 -10.46
C TYR A 211 -14.05 13.23 -10.59
N VAL A 212 -12.71 13.27 -10.58
CA VAL A 212 -11.93 14.52 -10.66
C VAL A 212 -12.19 15.26 -11.95
N LYS A 213 -12.24 14.57 -13.08
CA LYS A 213 -12.43 15.23 -14.38
C LYS A 213 -13.77 15.97 -14.51
N LYS A 214 -14.78 15.63 -13.70
CA LYS A 214 -16.06 16.38 -13.65
C LYS A 214 -15.87 17.80 -13.10
N TYR A 215 -14.91 17.99 -12.22
CA TYR A 215 -14.65 19.26 -11.54
C TYR A 215 -13.38 19.94 -12.02
N GLN A 216 -12.47 19.18 -12.62
CA GLN A 216 -11.17 19.65 -13.09
C GLN A 216 -10.83 18.98 -14.43
N ALA A 217 -11.25 19.59 -15.53
CA ALA A 217 -10.92 19.08 -16.87
C ALA A 217 -9.40 18.96 -17.04
N GLY A 218 -8.95 17.79 -17.53
CA GLY A 218 -7.54 17.52 -17.78
C GLY A 218 -6.71 17.11 -16.55
N ALA A 219 -7.33 16.94 -15.38
CA ALA A 219 -6.63 16.43 -14.21
C ALA A 219 -6.18 14.97 -14.42
N THR A 220 -4.95 14.67 -14.05
CA THR A 220 -4.34 13.35 -14.16
C THR A 220 -3.60 13.00 -12.88
N VAL A 221 -3.44 11.70 -12.63
CA VAL A 221 -2.61 11.18 -11.55
C VAL A 221 -1.48 10.36 -12.16
N PRO A 222 -0.23 10.84 -12.11
CA PRO A 222 0.93 10.05 -12.45
C PRO A 222 1.31 9.13 -11.28
N MET A 223 1.62 7.87 -11.56
CA MET A 223 2.14 6.89 -10.62
C MET A 223 3.40 6.27 -11.23
N TYR A 224 4.53 6.43 -10.56
CA TYR A 224 5.84 5.93 -10.97
C TYR A 224 6.24 4.73 -10.15
N PHE A 225 6.98 3.81 -10.74
CA PHE A 225 7.50 2.65 -10.03
C PHE A 225 8.91 2.27 -10.47
N TYR A 226 9.62 1.61 -9.55
CA TYR A 226 10.89 0.96 -9.76
C TYR A 226 10.87 -0.38 -9.04
N ALA A 227 10.98 -1.49 -9.78
CA ALA A 227 10.81 -2.83 -9.24
C ALA A 227 12.11 -3.63 -9.32
N LYS A 228 12.43 -4.35 -8.22
CA LYS A 228 13.49 -5.35 -8.14
C LYS A 228 12.88 -6.74 -8.04
N LEU A 229 13.39 -7.64 -8.88
CA LEU A 229 12.99 -9.05 -8.95
C LEU A 229 14.02 -9.90 -8.21
N SER A 230 13.56 -10.89 -7.43
CA SER A 230 14.47 -11.85 -6.75
C SER A 230 15.15 -12.81 -7.70
N GLN A 231 14.55 -13.02 -8.88
CA GLN A 231 15.08 -13.85 -9.96
C GLN A 231 14.94 -13.14 -11.29
N SER A 232 15.92 -13.26 -12.15
CA SER A 232 15.84 -12.77 -13.53
C SER A 232 14.85 -13.61 -14.33
N PRO A 233 13.95 -13.01 -15.11
CA PRO A 233 13.09 -13.75 -16.03
C PRO A 233 13.94 -14.39 -17.14
N ASN A 234 13.52 -15.56 -17.63
CA ASN A 234 14.15 -16.24 -18.76
C ASN A 234 14.01 -15.42 -20.06
N SER A 235 12.91 -14.72 -20.21
CA SER A 235 12.66 -13.77 -21.29
C SER A 235 11.58 -12.75 -20.90
N VAL A 236 11.54 -11.66 -21.65
CA VAL A 236 10.53 -10.60 -21.49
C VAL A 236 9.84 -10.36 -22.82
N ASN A 237 8.53 -10.17 -22.75
CA ASN A 237 7.73 -9.71 -23.87
C ASN A 237 6.93 -8.48 -23.46
N VAL A 238 6.59 -7.65 -24.43
CA VAL A 238 5.69 -6.52 -24.23
C VAL A 238 4.53 -6.58 -25.22
N LEU A 239 3.42 -5.96 -24.87
CA LEU A 239 2.25 -5.89 -25.74
C LEU A 239 1.39 -4.69 -25.38
N PHE A 240 0.52 -4.29 -26.28
CA PHE A 240 -0.65 -3.51 -25.93
C PHE A 240 -1.81 -4.46 -25.62
N ARG A 241 -2.64 -4.11 -24.66
CA ARG A 241 -3.80 -4.93 -24.27
C ARG A 241 -4.63 -5.40 -25.48
N GLY A 242 -4.90 -6.69 -25.55
CA GLY A 242 -5.63 -7.32 -26.65
C GLY A 242 -4.82 -7.45 -27.96
N LYS A 243 -3.52 -7.23 -27.95
CA LYS A 243 -2.62 -7.40 -29.09
C LYS A 243 -1.62 -8.52 -28.84
N ASP A 244 -0.92 -8.91 -29.90
CA ASP A 244 0.09 -9.96 -29.86
C ASP A 244 1.34 -9.55 -29.08
N LEU A 245 2.03 -10.54 -28.54
CA LEU A 245 3.31 -10.39 -27.84
C LEU A 245 4.40 -9.92 -28.81
N MET A 246 5.25 -9.02 -28.33
CA MET A 246 6.44 -8.54 -29.03
C MET A 246 7.70 -8.84 -28.20
N GLU A 247 8.73 -9.37 -28.84
CA GLU A 247 10.06 -9.58 -28.22
C GLU A 247 10.81 -8.25 -28.10
N LYS A 248 10.39 -7.46 -27.11
CA LYS A 248 10.97 -6.16 -26.73
C LYS A 248 11.05 -6.05 -25.23
N THR A 249 11.93 -5.18 -24.75
CA THR A 249 12.17 -4.92 -23.33
C THR A 249 11.52 -3.62 -22.84
N GLU A 250 10.85 -2.89 -23.73
CA GLU A 250 10.13 -1.66 -23.39
C GLU A 250 8.92 -1.41 -24.28
N ILE A 251 7.93 -0.72 -23.74
CA ILE A 251 6.76 -0.26 -24.48
C ILE A 251 6.20 1.02 -23.84
N LYS A 252 5.67 1.92 -24.66
CA LYS A 252 5.05 3.17 -24.23
C LYS A 252 3.70 3.38 -24.90
N GLY A 253 2.71 3.81 -24.10
CA GLY A 253 1.36 4.17 -24.55
C GLY A 253 0.27 3.56 -23.67
N ALA A 254 -0.94 4.08 -23.78
CA ALA A 254 -2.11 3.53 -23.09
C ALA A 254 -2.32 2.06 -23.49
N GLY A 255 -2.59 1.19 -22.52
CA GLY A 255 -2.72 -0.26 -22.72
C GLY A 255 -1.39 -1.02 -22.68
N ALA A 256 -0.28 -0.39 -22.31
CA ALA A 256 1.03 -1.03 -22.20
C ALA A 256 1.02 -2.15 -21.14
N MET A 257 1.58 -3.30 -21.52
CA MET A 257 1.75 -4.47 -20.68
C MET A 257 3.14 -5.06 -20.88
N MET A 258 3.67 -5.72 -19.84
CA MET A 258 4.90 -6.52 -19.89
C MET A 258 4.62 -7.91 -19.31
N VAL A 259 5.21 -8.92 -19.91
CA VAL A 259 5.18 -10.31 -19.45
C VAL A 259 6.59 -10.76 -19.14
N LEU A 260 6.82 -11.11 -17.88
CA LEU A 260 8.06 -11.69 -17.40
C LEU A 260 7.89 -13.22 -17.42
N ASN A 261 8.69 -13.94 -18.18
CA ASN A 261 8.58 -15.39 -18.36
C ASN A 261 9.60 -16.10 -17.49
N TYR A 262 9.19 -17.16 -16.80
CA TYR A 262 10.00 -17.91 -15.86
C TYR A 262 9.86 -19.43 -16.08
N ASP A 263 10.93 -20.14 -15.83
CA ASP A 263 10.92 -21.58 -15.58
C ASP A 263 10.98 -21.83 -14.08
N THR A 264 9.85 -22.23 -13.50
CA THR A 264 9.69 -22.50 -12.05
C THR A 264 9.78 -23.99 -11.72
N SER A 265 10.34 -24.83 -12.60
CA SER A 265 10.51 -26.26 -12.37
C SER A 265 11.44 -26.57 -11.20
N LYS A 266 12.35 -25.64 -10.85
CA LYS A 266 13.30 -25.74 -9.72
C LYS A 266 12.95 -24.73 -8.63
N ASP A 267 13.03 -23.43 -8.94
CA ASP A 267 12.82 -22.35 -7.99
C ASP A 267 11.42 -21.76 -8.19
N GLN A 268 10.51 -22.11 -7.30
CA GLN A 268 9.08 -21.80 -7.41
C GLN A 268 8.70 -20.44 -6.82
N VAL A 269 9.57 -19.80 -6.04
CA VAL A 269 9.27 -18.55 -5.35
C VAL A 269 9.89 -17.37 -6.07
N ILE A 270 9.05 -16.40 -6.45
CA ILE A 270 9.47 -15.13 -7.04
C ILE A 270 9.00 -14.00 -6.15
N ASP A 271 9.95 -13.23 -5.61
CA ASP A 271 9.68 -12.04 -4.82
C ASP A 271 9.93 -10.77 -5.67
N LEU A 272 9.05 -9.79 -5.52
CA LEU A 272 9.18 -8.47 -6.12
C LEU A 272 9.12 -7.40 -5.02
N LYS A 273 10.04 -6.43 -5.10
CA LYS A 273 9.99 -5.17 -4.32
C LYS A 273 9.71 -4.05 -5.30
N ILE A 274 8.68 -3.26 -5.03
CA ILE A 274 8.19 -2.24 -5.96
C ILE A 274 8.16 -0.91 -5.23
N GLY A 275 9.19 -0.10 -5.43
CA GLY A 275 9.23 1.28 -4.97
C GLY A 275 8.26 2.14 -5.77
N LEU A 276 7.51 3.00 -5.10
CA LEU A 276 6.43 3.80 -5.65
C LEU A 276 6.69 5.29 -5.42
N SER A 277 6.22 6.13 -6.33
CA SER A 277 6.28 7.59 -6.22
C SER A 277 5.17 8.25 -7.03
N TYR A 278 4.74 9.44 -6.62
CA TYR A 278 3.89 10.32 -7.43
C TYR A 278 4.69 11.35 -8.23
N THR A 279 6.02 11.36 -8.11
CA THR A 279 6.86 12.44 -8.68
C THR A 279 7.76 11.97 -9.82
N SER A 280 8.50 10.86 -9.65
CA SER A 280 9.37 10.33 -10.71
C SER A 280 9.80 8.89 -10.50
N ILE A 281 10.34 8.24 -11.55
CA ILE A 281 10.96 6.92 -11.48
C ILE A 281 12.19 6.95 -10.54
N GLU A 282 13.00 8.00 -10.60
CA GLU A 282 14.18 8.18 -9.75
C GLU A 282 13.81 8.23 -8.27
N ASN A 283 12.68 8.89 -7.95
CA ASN A 283 12.18 8.94 -6.57
C ASN A 283 11.54 7.60 -6.15
N ALA A 284 10.88 6.88 -7.05
CA ALA A 284 10.42 5.51 -6.78
C ALA A 284 11.62 4.58 -6.46
N LYS A 285 12.72 4.69 -7.20
CA LYS A 285 13.97 3.99 -6.92
C LYS A 285 14.54 4.38 -5.56
N LEU A 286 14.63 5.69 -5.27
CA LEU A 286 15.16 6.20 -4.00
C LEU A 286 14.33 5.71 -2.81
N ASN A 287 13.01 5.68 -2.94
CA ASN A 287 12.09 5.15 -1.92
C ASN A 287 12.38 3.67 -1.64
N LEU A 288 12.56 2.85 -2.68
CA LEU A 288 12.93 1.45 -2.53
C LEU A 288 14.28 1.28 -1.83
N GLU A 289 15.31 2.01 -2.27
CA GLU A 289 16.67 1.94 -1.71
C GLU A 289 16.69 2.34 -0.24
N LYS A 290 15.92 3.36 0.16
CA LYS A 290 15.89 3.86 1.54
C LYS A 290 15.07 3.02 2.49
N GLU A 291 13.93 2.49 2.03
CA GLU A 291 13.00 1.79 2.91
C GLU A 291 13.19 0.26 2.89
N ALA A 292 13.64 -0.33 1.77
CA ALA A 292 13.47 -1.75 1.54
C ALA A 292 14.63 -2.47 0.87
N GLU A 293 15.76 -1.81 0.59
CA GLU A 293 16.88 -2.45 -0.13
C GLU A 293 17.28 -3.79 0.49
N ASN A 294 17.46 -3.80 1.81
CA ASN A 294 17.94 -4.96 2.57
C ASN A 294 16.83 -5.75 3.29
N LEU A 295 15.56 -5.38 3.13
CA LEU A 295 14.44 -6.11 3.75
C LEU A 295 14.05 -7.31 2.92
N SER A 296 13.93 -8.47 3.54
CA SER A 296 13.21 -9.62 2.99
C SER A 296 11.70 -9.38 3.04
N PHE A 297 10.93 -10.20 2.32
CA PHE A 297 9.47 -10.20 2.39
C PHE A 297 8.97 -10.43 3.82
N ASP A 298 9.56 -11.39 4.54
CA ASP A 298 9.12 -11.77 5.88
C ASP A 298 9.43 -10.70 6.93
N GLU A 299 10.56 -9.99 6.80
CA GLU A 299 10.89 -8.83 7.63
C GLU A 299 9.93 -7.67 7.35
N ALA A 300 9.64 -7.36 6.09
CA ALA A 300 8.66 -6.33 5.73
C ALA A 300 7.26 -6.64 6.30
N LYS A 301 6.81 -7.91 6.22
CA LYS A 301 5.57 -8.38 6.80
C LYS A 301 5.53 -8.21 8.32
N ALA A 302 6.62 -8.54 9.02
CA ALA A 302 6.72 -8.38 10.46
C ALA A 302 6.65 -6.89 10.86
N LEU A 303 7.39 -6.02 10.17
CA LEU A 303 7.36 -4.56 10.38
C LEU A 303 5.98 -3.95 10.11
N ALA A 304 5.30 -4.40 9.06
CA ALA A 304 3.94 -3.92 8.76
C ALA A 304 2.96 -4.29 9.88
N LYS A 305 3.04 -5.51 10.40
CA LYS A 305 2.24 -5.96 11.55
C LYS A 305 2.53 -5.14 12.80
N GLU A 306 3.81 -4.90 13.12
CA GLU A 306 4.25 -4.07 14.25
C GLU A 306 3.67 -2.66 14.14
N LYS A 307 3.85 -1.98 13.00
CA LYS A 307 3.29 -0.64 12.76
C LYS A 307 1.77 -0.57 12.95
N TRP A 308 1.05 -1.59 12.51
CA TRP A 308 -0.39 -1.66 12.75
C TRP A 308 -0.73 -1.87 14.21
N ASN A 309 0.00 -2.74 14.90
CA ASN A 309 -0.23 -2.97 16.32
C ASN A 309 0.04 -1.71 17.14
N ASP A 310 1.14 -0.99 16.87
CA ASP A 310 1.46 0.31 17.48
C ASP A 310 0.35 1.33 17.23
N ALA A 311 -0.12 1.45 16.00
CA ALA A 311 -1.17 2.39 15.66
C ALA A 311 -2.49 2.07 16.37
N LEU A 312 -2.88 0.80 16.45
CA LEU A 312 -4.10 0.37 17.13
C LEU A 312 -4.00 0.52 18.66
N ASN A 313 -2.82 0.32 19.26
CA ASN A 313 -2.58 0.46 20.70
C ASN A 313 -2.66 1.92 21.20
N ARG A 314 -2.76 2.90 20.30
CA ARG A 314 -3.04 4.29 20.72
C ARG A 314 -4.44 4.48 21.29
N ILE A 315 -5.39 3.58 20.96
CA ILE A 315 -6.74 3.59 21.50
C ILE A 315 -7.10 2.19 21.99
N VAL A 316 -6.88 1.94 23.26
CA VAL A 316 -7.20 0.66 23.88
C VAL A 316 -8.58 0.70 24.49
N VAL A 317 -9.46 -0.19 24.04
CA VAL A 317 -10.80 -0.34 24.62
C VAL A 317 -10.91 -1.65 25.40
N SER A 318 -11.67 -1.61 26.50
CA SER A 318 -11.94 -2.77 27.35
C SER A 318 -13.43 -2.98 27.55
N GLY A 319 -13.82 -4.20 27.89
CA GLY A 319 -15.24 -4.56 28.07
C GLY A 319 -15.91 -4.91 26.74
N GLY A 320 -17.26 -5.03 26.79
CA GLY A 320 -18.04 -5.44 25.62
C GLY A 320 -17.83 -6.91 25.22
N THR A 321 -18.44 -7.29 24.09
CA THR A 321 -18.25 -8.61 23.49
C THR A 321 -17.03 -8.61 22.57
N GLU A 322 -16.54 -9.78 22.17
CA GLU A 322 -15.49 -9.91 21.18
C GLU A 322 -15.91 -9.28 19.83
N GLU A 323 -17.16 -9.50 19.41
CA GLU A 323 -17.74 -8.87 18.21
C GLU A 323 -17.69 -7.34 18.29
N SER A 324 -17.96 -6.74 19.45
CA SER A 324 -17.86 -5.29 19.64
C SER A 324 -16.43 -4.79 19.48
N ARG A 325 -15.44 -5.55 19.98
CA ARG A 325 -14.02 -5.22 19.79
C ARG A 325 -13.59 -5.36 18.32
N ILE A 326 -14.04 -6.40 17.64
CA ILE A 326 -13.80 -6.58 16.19
C ILE A 326 -14.34 -5.38 15.41
N LYS A 327 -15.60 -4.98 15.66
CA LYS A 327 -16.20 -3.80 15.00
C LYS A 327 -15.40 -2.53 15.28
N PHE A 328 -14.98 -2.33 16.52
CA PHE A 328 -14.21 -1.14 16.90
C PHE A 328 -12.84 -1.09 16.21
N TYR A 329 -12.04 -2.15 16.34
CA TYR A 329 -10.69 -2.14 15.79
C TYR A 329 -10.67 -2.23 14.25
N THR A 330 -11.66 -2.88 13.64
CA THR A 330 -11.81 -2.83 12.18
C THR A 330 -12.19 -1.42 11.71
N GLY A 331 -13.09 -0.74 12.42
CA GLY A 331 -13.41 0.66 12.14
C GLY A 331 -12.21 1.59 12.32
N LEU A 332 -11.42 1.40 13.37
CA LEU A 332 -10.18 2.15 13.58
C LEU A 332 -9.15 1.88 12.48
N TYR A 333 -8.97 0.62 12.08
CA TYR A 333 -8.13 0.24 10.95
C TYR A 333 -8.53 0.99 9.67
N HIS A 334 -9.82 0.99 9.31
CA HIS A 334 -10.29 1.74 8.14
C HIS A 334 -10.03 3.25 8.24
N ALA A 335 -10.11 3.82 9.45
CA ALA A 335 -9.82 5.23 9.69
C ALA A 335 -8.35 5.62 9.46
N LEU A 336 -7.45 4.64 9.43
CA LEU A 336 -6.00 4.82 9.27
C LEU A 336 -5.48 4.39 7.89
N LEU A 337 -6.34 3.87 7.01
CA LEU A 337 -5.96 3.49 5.64
C LEU A 337 -5.92 4.67 4.69
N GLY A 338 -6.88 5.58 4.79
CA GLY A 338 -7.07 6.66 3.84
C GLY A 338 -6.13 7.84 4.01
N ARG A 339 -6.13 8.76 3.03
CA ARG A 339 -5.26 9.94 3.00
C ARG A 339 -3.79 9.53 3.07
N GLY A 340 -3.41 8.66 2.14
CA GLY A 340 -2.09 8.07 2.09
C GLY A 340 -0.97 9.08 1.83
N LEU A 341 0.21 8.66 2.20
CA LEU A 341 1.46 9.39 1.97
C LEU A 341 1.63 9.70 0.48
N ALA A 342 1.97 10.95 0.16
CA ALA A 342 2.15 11.41 -1.21
C ALA A 342 3.52 12.07 -1.45
N SER A 343 4.38 12.17 -0.43
CA SER A 343 5.77 12.60 -0.59
C SER A 343 6.74 11.44 -0.59
N ASP A 344 7.84 11.62 -1.30
CA ASP A 344 8.98 10.73 -1.33
C ASP A 344 9.88 10.91 -0.10
N VAL A 345 10.80 9.97 0.13
CA VAL A 345 11.72 9.99 1.29
C VAL A 345 12.60 11.23 1.35
N ASN A 346 12.84 11.88 0.20
CA ASN A 346 13.59 13.12 0.09
C ASN A 346 12.72 14.37 0.21
N GLY A 347 11.40 14.22 0.44
CA GLY A 347 10.45 15.32 0.57
C GLY A 347 9.92 15.89 -0.75
N ALA A 348 10.21 15.27 -1.88
CA ALA A 348 9.53 15.63 -3.13
C ALA A 348 8.03 15.27 -3.05
N TYR A 349 7.15 16.10 -3.60
CA TYR A 349 5.70 15.86 -3.59
C TYR A 349 5.05 16.39 -4.88
N PRO A 350 3.92 15.81 -5.33
CA PRO A 350 3.20 16.28 -6.51
C PRO A 350 2.41 17.54 -6.22
N LYS A 351 2.54 18.58 -7.07
CA LYS A 351 1.70 19.76 -7.03
C LYS A 351 0.48 19.62 -7.96
N ASN A 352 -0.57 20.38 -7.68
CA ASN A 352 -1.79 20.36 -8.48
C ASN A 352 -1.62 20.77 -9.94
N ASP A 353 -0.50 21.42 -10.31
CA ASP A 353 -0.20 21.79 -11.70
C ASP A 353 0.63 20.75 -12.46
N GLY A 354 0.94 19.62 -11.81
CA GLY A 354 1.78 18.58 -12.37
C GLY A 354 3.29 18.83 -12.18
N SER A 355 3.70 19.97 -11.59
CA SER A 355 5.09 20.18 -11.20
C SER A 355 5.41 19.46 -9.88
N ILE A 356 6.71 19.30 -9.61
CA ILE A 356 7.20 18.68 -8.37
C ILE A 356 7.53 19.79 -7.37
N GLY A 357 6.99 19.66 -6.16
CA GLY A 357 7.34 20.48 -5.02
C GLY A 357 8.42 19.84 -4.15
N GLN A 358 9.00 20.62 -3.24
CA GLN A 358 10.01 20.16 -2.31
C GLN A 358 9.68 20.63 -0.90
N ILE A 359 9.48 19.69 0.02
CA ILE A 359 9.37 19.97 1.44
C ILE A 359 10.76 20.32 1.96
N LYS A 360 10.85 21.35 2.80
CA LYS A 360 12.09 21.77 3.39
C LYS A 360 12.72 20.64 4.20
N LEU A 361 14.03 20.48 4.04
CA LEU A 361 14.79 19.46 4.74
C LEU A 361 15.36 19.99 6.07
N LYS A 362 15.38 19.12 7.07
CA LYS A 362 16.11 19.30 8.32
C LYS A 362 17.61 19.22 8.09
N GLN A 363 18.40 19.47 9.12
CA GLN A 363 19.88 19.39 9.04
C GLN A 363 20.41 17.99 8.72
N ASP A 364 19.67 16.95 9.08
CA ASP A 364 19.98 15.54 8.81
C ASP A 364 19.56 15.09 7.40
N GLY A 365 18.98 15.98 6.59
CA GLY A 365 18.52 15.70 5.24
C GLY A 365 17.15 15.05 5.17
N THR A 366 16.45 14.85 6.29
CA THR A 366 15.06 14.36 6.29
C THR A 366 14.06 15.49 6.08
N PRO A 367 12.87 15.26 5.48
CA PRO A 367 11.84 16.27 5.35
C PRO A 367 11.33 16.77 6.71
N GLU A 368 10.97 18.06 6.81
CA GLU A 368 10.42 18.63 8.05
C GLU A 368 9.08 17.98 8.41
N TYR A 369 8.30 17.53 7.42
CA TYR A 369 7.04 16.80 7.57
C TYR A 369 6.80 15.92 6.33
N ASN A 370 5.80 15.04 6.38
CA ASN A 370 5.34 14.26 5.23
C ASN A 370 4.18 14.98 4.54
N HIS A 371 4.11 14.89 3.20
CA HIS A 371 2.94 15.34 2.46
C HIS A 371 1.97 14.17 2.28
N TYR A 372 0.71 14.40 2.64
CA TYR A 372 -0.37 13.43 2.51
C TYR A 372 -1.39 13.86 1.48
N ASN A 373 -2.00 12.89 0.83
CA ASN A 373 -3.11 13.10 -0.08
C ASN A 373 -4.26 13.83 0.65
N THR A 374 -4.88 14.77 -0.04
CA THR A 374 -5.87 15.68 0.54
C THR A 374 -7.27 15.50 -0.04
N ASP A 375 -7.52 14.37 -0.71
CA ASP A 375 -8.81 14.08 -1.31
C ASP A 375 -9.96 14.04 -0.27
N ALA A 376 -11.17 14.22 -0.74
CA ALA A 376 -12.40 14.10 0.05
C ALA A 376 -12.35 14.76 1.45
N ILE A 377 -11.72 15.94 1.59
CA ILE A 377 -11.60 16.70 2.84
C ILE A 377 -12.98 16.87 3.52
N TRP A 378 -14.02 17.10 2.73
CA TRP A 378 -15.39 17.25 3.22
C TRP A 378 -15.89 16.02 3.99
N GLY A 379 -15.49 14.81 3.59
CA GLY A 379 -15.85 13.57 4.31
C GLY A 379 -15.04 13.36 5.58
N GLY A 380 -13.76 13.71 5.58
CA GLY A 380 -12.86 13.61 6.75
C GLY A 380 -13.20 14.60 7.86
N TYR A 381 -13.70 15.77 7.52
CA TYR A 381 -14.03 16.86 8.42
C TYR A 381 -15.08 16.49 9.50
N TRP A 382 -16.00 15.57 9.25
CA TRP A 382 -17.09 15.29 10.17
C TRP A 382 -16.62 14.69 11.50
N ASN A 383 -15.69 13.78 11.48
CA ASN A 383 -15.17 13.13 12.71
C ASN A 383 -13.75 12.59 12.57
N LEU A 384 -13.29 12.24 11.36
CA LEU A 384 -12.02 11.58 11.14
C LEU A 384 -10.84 12.48 11.52
N THR A 385 -10.88 13.77 11.16
CA THR A 385 -9.86 14.75 11.54
C THR A 385 -9.78 14.95 13.06
N ASN A 386 -10.90 14.85 13.76
CA ASN A 386 -10.93 14.92 15.24
C ASN A 386 -10.24 13.70 15.86
N LEU A 387 -10.50 12.50 15.32
CA LEU A 387 -9.81 11.27 15.72
C LEU A 387 -8.30 11.38 15.54
N TRP A 388 -7.87 11.85 14.37
CA TRP A 388 -6.44 12.03 14.09
C TRP A 388 -5.80 13.07 14.99
N ALA A 389 -6.44 14.21 15.21
CA ALA A 389 -5.93 15.27 16.09
C ALA A 389 -5.73 14.80 17.53
N ILE A 390 -6.60 13.92 18.02
CA ILE A 390 -6.56 13.43 19.42
C ILE A 390 -5.57 12.27 19.56
N ALA A 391 -5.63 11.27 18.69
CA ALA A 391 -4.90 10.01 18.85
C ALA A 391 -3.65 9.88 17.98
N TYR A 392 -3.58 10.64 16.87
CA TYR A 392 -2.47 10.60 15.89
C TYR A 392 -1.99 12.01 15.54
N PRO A 393 -1.60 12.85 16.53
CA PRO A 393 -1.34 14.27 16.32
C PRO A 393 -0.16 14.54 15.37
N GLU A 394 0.85 13.68 15.31
CA GLU A 394 1.96 13.81 14.39
C GLU A 394 1.50 13.67 12.94
N TYR A 395 0.68 12.65 12.64
CA TYR A 395 0.05 12.49 11.34
C TYR A 395 -0.86 13.68 11.00
N TYR A 396 -1.72 14.08 11.94
CA TYR A 396 -2.63 15.19 11.74
C TYR A 396 -1.91 16.51 11.44
N ASN A 397 -0.81 16.79 12.15
CA ASN A 397 0.00 17.97 11.89
C ASN A 397 0.61 17.97 10.48
N ASP A 398 1.17 16.86 10.05
CA ASP A 398 1.72 16.69 8.71
C ASP A 398 0.63 16.84 7.63
N TRP A 399 -0.56 16.26 7.87
CA TRP A 399 -1.71 16.42 6.98
C TRP A 399 -2.17 17.88 6.88
N VAL A 400 -2.21 18.63 8.00
CA VAL A 400 -2.51 20.07 8.01
C VAL A 400 -1.45 20.86 7.24
N GLN A 401 -0.15 20.54 7.41
CA GLN A 401 0.93 21.15 6.62
C GLN A 401 0.75 20.90 5.12
N SER A 402 0.28 19.71 4.74
CA SER A 402 -0.05 19.38 3.35
C SER A 402 -1.12 20.32 2.79
N GLN A 403 -2.17 20.65 3.55
CA GLN A 403 -3.17 21.63 3.14
C GLN A 403 -2.57 23.03 2.97
N VAL A 404 -1.72 23.43 3.94
CA VAL A 404 -1.09 24.77 3.92
C VAL A 404 -0.16 24.92 2.72
N ILE A 405 0.65 23.91 2.40
CA ILE A 405 1.59 24.00 1.27
C ILE A 405 0.84 24.02 -0.07
N MET A 406 -0.23 23.24 -0.22
CA MET A 406 -1.08 23.24 -1.41
C MET A 406 -1.75 24.62 -1.63
N TYR A 407 -2.17 25.25 -0.56
CA TYR A 407 -2.70 26.62 -0.63
C TYR A 407 -1.62 27.64 -1.05
N LYS A 408 -0.41 27.54 -0.48
CA LYS A 408 0.73 28.43 -0.82
C LYS A 408 1.18 28.23 -2.27
N ASP A 409 1.06 27.04 -2.82
CA ASP A 409 1.33 26.77 -4.24
C ASP A 409 0.31 27.42 -5.20
N GLY A 410 -0.61 28.24 -4.66
CA GLY A 410 -1.57 29.03 -5.41
C GLY A 410 -2.77 28.26 -5.97
N LYS A 411 -3.01 27.05 -5.46
CA LYS A 411 -4.12 26.21 -5.88
C LYS A 411 -4.88 25.72 -4.68
N LEU A 412 -6.12 26.15 -4.54
CA LEU A 412 -7.04 25.53 -3.60
C LEU A 412 -7.08 24.02 -3.87
N PRO A 413 -7.08 23.17 -2.85
CA PRO A 413 -7.32 21.76 -3.02
C PRO A 413 -8.63 21.63 -3.80
N LYS A 414 -8.54 21.25 -5.04
CA LYS A 414 -9.75 20.92 -5.78
C LYS A 414 -10.26 19.63 -5.18
N LEU A 415 -11.54 19.58 -4.91
CA LEU A 415 -12.30 18.65 -4.07
C LEU A 415 -12.00 17.15 -4.21
N ALA A 416 -10.99 16.74 -4.94
CA ALA A 416 -10.75 15.36 -5.25
C ALA A 416 -9.31 14.86 -5.06
N TYR A 417 -8.42 15.71 -4.56
CA TYR A 417 -7.04 15.31 -4.18
C TYR A 417 -6.72 15.71 -2.76
#